data_fbb58dd1419836f5fc2821d588be4574
#
_entry.id   fbb58dd1419836f5fc2821d588be4574
#
_cell.length_a   1.000
_cell.length_b   1.000
_cell.length_c   1.000
_cell.angle_alpha   90.00
_cell.angle_beta   90.00
_cell.angle_gamma   90.00
#
_symmetry.space_group_name_H-M   'P 1'
#
loop_
_entity.id
_entity.type
_entity.pdbx_description
1 polymer ?
#
loop_
_entity_poly.entity_id
_entity_poly.type
_entity_poly.pdbx_seq_one_letter_code
_entity_poly.pdbx_strand_id
1 'polypeptide(L)'
;MLFKPVHNGNRKRYSYARIKEVLKMPHLIDLQRKSYEWFIREGLHDAFQDVSPIKDATNSLELSFENFTIGDPKYDIETCKEKDATYAAPLNVDVRLLYKDTGEIKESTVFMGDFPLMTDTGTFVINGAERVIVSQLVRSPGVYYAKDMDPMGKFLYGTTVIPNRGAWIEYETDLNSIIYARVDRTRKLSATALLRVMGLPTNDDIISVFGEHPYLVATLAKDTTKNEDDALLEIYRKLRPGEPANLENAEQLIYNLFSDNRRYDLANVGRYKINKKLGWRHRLHGKTLAEDLCAENPDGTKGAVVLPAGTKIGDAEIDTIEKSGIFADEGYAIVYVKFQEHAERMIVTKDIEASVRTITPADVIASFGYLLNVIDGMEGKDDIDHLGNRRVRC
;
A
#
# COMPACT_ATOMS: atom_id res chain seq x y z
N MET A 1 51.83 -3.60 -20.89
CA MET A 1 51.60 -4.31 -19.65
C MET A 1 50.36 -3.80 -18.95
N LEU A 2 49.63 -4.60 -18.67
CA LEU A 2 48.19 -4.81 -18.64
C LEU A 2 47.57 -4.70 -17.25
N PHE A 3 48.31 -4.27 -16.23
CA PHE A 3 47.82 -4.18 -14.88
C PHE A 3 47.74 -2.72 -14.44
N LYS A 4 46.52 -2.26 -14.11
CA LYS A 4 46.34 -0.93 -13.51
C LYS A 4 46.19 -1.07 -12.02
N PRO A 5 47.00 -0.40 -11.19
CA PRO A 5 46.79 -0.34 -9.76
C PRO A 5 45.51 0.45 -9.48
N VAL A 6 44.58 -0.12 -8.75
CA VAL A 6 43.35 0.51 -8.28
C VAL A 6 43.41 0.57 -6.76
N HIS A 7 43.22 1.74 -6.20
CA HIS A 7 43.11 1.95 -4.76
C HIS A 7 41.66 1.79 -4.31
N ASN A 8 41.45 0.92 -3.35
CA ASN A 8 40.14 0.76 -2.71
C ASN A 8 40.34 0.93 -1.19
N GLY A 9 40.11 2.14 -0.71
CA GLY A 9 40.51 2.59 0.61
C GLY A 9 42.04 2.46 0.80
N ASN A 10 42.47 1.86 1.88
CA ASN A 10 43.87 1.66 2.20
C ASN A 10 44.53 0.47 1.48
N ARG A 11 43.80 -0.24 0.63
CA ARG A 11 44.32 -1.43 -0.09
C ARG A 11 44.61 -1.14 -1.56
N LYS A 12 45.78 -1.58 -2.01
CA LYS A 12 46.16 -1.54 -3.41
C LYS A 12 45.78 -2.87 -4.08
N ARG A 13 44.95 -2.80 -5.13
CA ARG A 13 44.58 -3.96 -5.96
C ARG A 13 45.07 -3.75 -7.39
N TYR A 14 45.29 -4.84 -8.12
CA TYR A 14 45.61 -4.79 -9.54
C TYR A 14 44.38 -5.22 -10.36
N SER A 15 43.95 -4.35 -11.27
CA SER A 15 42.86 -4.65 -12.18
C SER A 15 43.39 -5.29 -13.46
N TYR A 16 42.84 -6.43 -13.80
CA TYR A 16 43.08 -7.17 -15.05
C TYR A 16 41.98 -6.91 -16.09
N ALA A 17 41.04 -6.02 -15.80
CA ALA A 17 39.93 -5.69 -16.68
C ALA A 17 40.41 -5.07 -17.99
N ARG A 18 39.94 -5.58 -19.12
CA ARG A 18 40.17 -5.04 -20.47
C ARG A 18 39.25 -3.87 -20.79
N ILE A 19 38.09 -3.82 -20.14
CA ILE A 19 37.08 -2.78 -20.31
C ILE A 19 37.23 -1.79 -19.16
N LYS A 20 37.07 -0.48 -19.45
CA LYS A 20 37.05 0.55 -18.40
C LYS A 20 35.90 0.29 -17.45
N GLU A 21 36.16 0.50 -16.16
CA GLU A 21 35.14 0.44 -15.13
C GLU A 21 34.06 1.48 -15.43
N VAL A 22 32.81 1.01 -15.67
CA VAL A 22 31.69 1.88 -16.02
C VAL A 22 30.99 2.34 -14.75
N LEU A 23 30.92 1.48 -13.72
CA LEU A 23 30.34 1.75 -12.42
C LEU A 23 31.37 1.48 -11.32
N LYS A 24 31.45 2.38 -10.35
CA LYS A 24 32.25 2.12 -9.15
C LYS A 24 31.63 0.95 -8.38
N MET A 25 32.48 0.05 -7.88
CA MET A 25 32.01 -1.03 -7.01
C MET A 25 31.39 -0.44 -5.75
N PRO A 26 30.11 -0.72 -5.44
CA PRO A 26 29.48 -0.20 -4.25
C PRO A 26 30.14 -0.78 -2.99
N HIS A 27 30.14 0.01 -1.92
CA HIS A 27 30.58 -0.48 -0.63
C HIS A 27 29.56 -1.49 -0.11
N LEU A 28 29.99 -2.66 0.38
CA LEU A 28 29.07 -3.75 0.72
C LEU A 28 28.13 -3.44 1.89
N ILE A 29 28.49 -2.49 2.74
CA ILE A 29 27.66 -2.03 3.88
C ILE A 29 26.98 -0.68 3.63
N ASP A 30 27.05 -0.14 2.43
CA ASP A 30 26.42 1.16 2.09
C ASP A 30 24.92 1.16 2.34
N LEU A 31 24.27 0.03 2.09
CA LEU A 31 22.83 -0.10 2.28
C LEU A 31 22.45 0.12 3.75
N GLN A 32 23.13 -0.57 4.67
CA GLN A 32 22.87 -0.45 6.11
C GLN A 32 23.24 0.94 6.63
N ARG A 33 24.40 1.46 6.24
CA ARG A 33 24.86 2.79 6.69
C ARG A 33 23.94 3.90 6.21
N LYS A 34 23.63 3.95 4.92
CA LYS A 34 22.76 4.98 4.36
C LYS A 34 21.34 4.90 4.93
N SER A 35 20.82 3.68 5.17
CA SER A 35 19.53 3.49 5.81
C SER A 35 19.51 4.02 7.24
N TYR A 36 20.58 3.76 8.00
CA TYR A 36 20.70 4.26 9.36
C TYR A 36 20.89 5.80 9.42
N GLU A 37 21.73 6.35 8.52
CA GLU A 37 21.92 7.79 8.39
C GLU A 37 20.62 8.51 8.03
N TRP A 38 19.87 7.96 7.08
CA TRP A 38 18.55 8.47 6.73
C TRP A 38 17.59 8.39 7.93
N PHE A 39 17.59 7.26 8.63
CA PHE A 39 16.71 7.09 9.80
C PHE A 39 16.98 8.12 10.89
N ILE A 40 18.25 8.40 11.18
CA ILE A 40 18.62 9.42 12.17
C ILE A 40 18.25 10.83 11.70
N ARG A 41 18.42 11.15 10.41
CA ARG A 41 18.19 12.51 9.89
C ARG A 41 16.71 12.81 9.65
N GLU A 42 16.00 11.87 9.07
CA GLU A 42 14.63 12.06 8.56
C GLU A 42 13.63 11.10 9.19
N GLY A 43 13.95 9.82 9.21
CA GLY A 43 12.99 8.78 9.61
C GLY A 43 12.56 8.87 11.07
N LEU A 44 13.42 9.34 11.96
CA LEU A 44 13.07 9.55 13.36
C LEU A 44 12.13 10.76 13.52
N HIS A 45 12.38 11.83 12.77
CA HIS A 45 11.49 12.98 12.71
C HIS A 45 10.11 12.61 12.16
N ASP A 46 10.07 11.88 11.05
CA ASP A 46 8.82 11.37 10.46
C ASP A 46 8.05 10.50 11.47
N ALA A 47 8.75 9.64 12.23
CA ALA A 47 8.12 8.79 13.24
C ALA A 47 7.49 9.60 14.38
N PHE A 48 8.12 10.68 14.82
CA PHE A 48 7.54 11.58 15.81
C PHE A 48 6.38 12.39 15.25
N GLN A 49 6.46 12.84 13.99
CA GLN A 49 5.35 13.53 13.32
C GLN A 49 4.12 12.64 13.10
N ASP A 50 4.32 11.37 12.76
CA ASP A 50 3.22 10.41 12.59
C ASP A 50 2.39 10.21 13.87
N VAL A 51 3.03 10.35 15.04
CA VAL A 51 2.37 10.24 16.35
C VAL A 51 1.83 11.58 16.83
N SER A 52 2.45 12.68 16.44
CA SER A 52 2.13 14.06 16.85
C SER A 52 1.03 14.66 15.92
N PRO A 53 0.09 15.45 16.48
CA PRO A 53 -0.16 15.70 17.89
C PRO A 53 -1.03 14.61 18.54
N ILE A 54 -0.76 14.30 19.81
CA ILE A 54 -1.62 13.47 20.63
C ILE A 54 -2.65 14.38 21.31
N LYS A 55 -3.94 14.10 21.05
CA LYS A 55 -5.06 14.87 21.62
C LYS A 55 -5.77 14.08 22.69
N ASP A 56 -6.19 14.79 23.73
CA ASP A 56 -7.08 14.24 24.74
C ASP A 56 -8.49 13.96 24.20
N ALA A 57 -9.25 13.09 24.88
CA ALA A 57 -10.63 12.73 24.52
C ALA A 57 -11.56 13.97 24.43
N THR A 58 -11.34 14.99 25.23
CA THR A 58 -12.07 16.26 25.22
C THR A 58 -11.50 17.27 24.21
N ASN A 59 -10.38 16.95 23.54
CA ASN A 59 -9.64 17.83 22.65
C ASN A 59 -9.20 19.17 23.28
N SER A 60 -9.13 19.21 24.63
CA SER A 60 -8.67 20.37 25.41
C SER A 60 -7.15 20.43 25.54
N LEU A 61 -6.47 19.29 25.49
CA LEU A 61 -5.03 19.15 25.56
C LEU A 61 -4.45 18.62 24.26
N GLU A 62 -3.34 19.20 23.84
CA GLU A 62 -2.60 18.76 22.66
C GLU A 62 -1.10 18.65 22.98
N LEU A 63 -0.58 17.42 22.86
CA LEU A 63 0.83 17.11 23.07
C LEU A 63 1.50 16.92 21.71
N SER A 64 2.53 17.70 21.42
CA SER A 64 3.35 17.59 20.20
C SER A 64 4.81 17.33 20.51
N PHE A 65 5.47 16.57 19.62
CA PHE A 65 6.91 16.35 19.62
C PHE A 65 7.52 17.27 18.58
N GLU A 66 8.47 18.12 18.98
CA GLU A 66 9.03 19.12 18.08
C GLU A 66 10.41 18.72 17.54
N ASN A 67 11.38 18.57 18.42
CA ASN A 67 12.74 18.21 18.06
C ASN A 67 13.23 17.06 18.92
N PHE A 68 14.29 16.42 18.46
CA PHE A 68 15.00 15.40 19.23
C PHE A 68 16.50 15.65 19.20
N THR A 69 17.17 15.23 20.25
CA THR A 69 18.64 15.25 20.36
C THR A 69 19.15 13.90 20.82
N ILE A 70 20.18 13.42 20.15
CA ILE A 70 20.89 12.20 20.55
C ILE A 70 22.18 12.66 21.23
N GLY A 71 22.35 12.29 22.49
CA GLY A 71 23.53 12.64 23.28
C GLY A 71 24.73 11.77 22.94
N ASP A 72 25.77 11.90 23.77
CA ASP A 72 26.98 11.08 23.66
C ASP A 72 26.79 9.70 24.28
N PRO A 73 27.39 8.64 23.72
CA PRO A 73 27.32 7.31 24.27
C PRO A 73 28.06 7.24 25.65
N LYS A 74 27.47 6.50 26.56
CA LYS A 74 28.01 6.36 27.91
C LYS A 74 29.36 5.64 27.96
N TYR A 75 29.54 4.66 27.07
CA TYR A 75 30.73 3.84 26.94
C TYR A 75 31.15 3.76 25.48
N ASP A 76 32.45 3.61 25.26
CA ASP A 76 32.97 3.28 23.92
C ASP A 76 32.66 1.83 23.52
N ILE A 77 32.92 1.49 22.27
CA ILE A 77 32.55 0.19 21.68
C ILE A 77 33.27 -0.96 22.41
N GLU A 78 34.55 -0.80 22.73
CA GLU A 78 35.35 -1.86 23.37
C GLU A 78 34.89 -2.09 24.81
N THR A 79 34.67 -1.02 25.59
CA THR A 79 34.12 -1.09 26.95
C THR A 79 32.74 -1.73 26.96
N CYS A 80 31.90 -1.45 25.95
CA CYS A 80 30.59 -2.11 25.84
C CYS A 80 30.71 -3.62 25.61
N LYS A 81 31.70 -4.08 24.84
CA LYS A 81 31.97 -5.52 24.62
C LYS A 81 32.50 -6.19 25.87
N GLU A 82 33.35 -5.51 26.64
CA GLU A 82 33.93 -6.06 27.88
C GLU A 82 32.90 -6.14 29.02
N LYS A 83 31.98 -5.17 29.10
CA LYS A 83 31.00 -5.06 30.19
C LYS A 83 29.63 -5.63 29.86
N ASP A 84 29.50 -6.36 28.74
CA ASP A 84 28.23 -6.86 28.24
C ASP A 84 27.14 -5.76 28.16
N ALA A 85 27.55 -4.53 27.80
CA ALA A 85 26.66 -3.38 27.65
C ALA A 85 26.24 -3.13 26.20
N THR A 86 25.22 -2.31 26.04
CA THR A 86 24.77 -1.87 24.71
C THR A 86 25.43 -0.53 24.36
N TYR A 87 25.99 -0.42 23.16
CA TYR A 87 26.50 0.83 22.62
C TYR A 87 25.31 1.70 22.19
N ALA A 88 24.91 2.62 23.06
CA ALA A 88 23.73 3.46 22.90
C ALA A 88 23.97 4.86 23.43
N ALA A 89 23.21 5.82 22.95
CA ALA A 89 23.18 7.20 23.40
C ALA A 89 21.78 7.59 23.87
N PRO A 90 21.67 8.51 24.84
CA PRO A 90 20.36 8.97 25.34
C PRO A 90 19.65 9.77 24.24
N LEU A 91 18.40 9.41 23.98
CA LEU A 91 17.50 10.14 23.12
C LEU A 91 16.61 11.06 23.98
N ASN A 92 16.75 12.35 23.78
CA ASN A 92 15.92 13.37 24.40
C ASN A 92 15.02 14.01 23.34
N VAL A 93 13.77 14.27 23.70
CA VAL A 93 12.78 14.86 22.81
C VAL A 93 12.17 16.09 23.45
N ASP A 94 12.09 17.16 22.69
CA ASP A 94 11.40 18.39 23.11
C ASP A 94 9.91 18.23 22.89
N VAL A 95 9.18 18.27 23.98
CA VAL A 95 7.73 18.04 24.04
C VAL A 95 7.03 19.35 24.37
N ARG A 96 5.99 19.67 23.62
CA ARG A 96 5.15 20.83 23.80
C ARG A 96 3.73 20.41 24.14
N LEU A 97 3.23 20.88 25.28
CA LEU A 97 1.86 20.67 25.74
C LEU A 97 1.09 21.98 25.60
N LEU A 98 0.05 21.97 24.78
CA LEU A 98 -0.86 23.08 24.57
C LEU A 98 -2.18 22.85 25.30
N TYR A 99 -2.55 23.78 26.19
CA TYR A 99 -3.87 23.88 26.80
C TYR A 99 -4.74 24.78 25.90
N LYS A 100 -5.67 24.20 25.15
CA LYS A 100 -6.48 24.96 24.19
C LYS A 100 -7.45 25.94 24.82
N ASP A 101 -7.95 25.63 26.01
CA ASP A 101 -8.90 26.48 26.74
C ASP A 101 -8.27 27.77 27.25
N THR A 102 -7.02 27.68 27.70
CA THR A 102 -6.28 28.82 28.29
C THR A 102 -5.27 29.44 27.32
N GLY A 103 -4.91 28.72 26.25
CA GLY A 103 -3.81 29.09 25.35
C GLY A 103 -2.42 28.94 25.98
N GLU A 104 -2.30 28.34 27.16
CA GLU A 104 -1.03 28.12 27.84
C GLU A 104 -0.22 27.03 27.13
N ILE A 105 1.08 27.29 26.95
CA ILE A 105 2.02 26.38 26.35
C ILE A 105 3.07 26.02 27.41
N LYS A 106 3.31 24.71 27.60
CA LYS A 106 4.39 24.19 28.40
C LYS A 106 5.34 23.37 27.53
N GLU A 107 6.62 23.71 27.61
CA GLU A 107 7.69 23.01 26.90
C GLU A 107 8.62 22.34 27.89
N SER A 108 9.05 21.13 27.57
CA SER A 108 9.99 20.36 28.38
C SER A 108 10.74 19.37 27.54
N THR A 109 12.02 19.19 27.80
CA THR A 109 12.82 18.12 27.21
C THR A 109 12.65 16.85 28.02
N VAL A 110 12.22 15.76 27.39
CA VAL A 110 11.94 14.47 28.04
C VAL A 110 12.91 13.42 27.52
N PHE A 111 13.49 12.67 28.43
CA PHE A 111 14.30 11.50 28.13
C PHE A 111 13.38 10.35 27.68
N MET A 112 13.55 9.89 26.43
CA MET A 112 12.72 8.81 25.85
C MET A 112 13.34 7.42 26.04
N GLY A 113 14.66 7.36 26.19
CA GLY A 113 15.39 6.10 26.35
C GLY A 113 16.77 6.13 25.72
N ASP A 114 17.51 5.03 25.85
CA ASP A 114 18.80 4.86 25.21
C ASP A 114 18.61 4.28 23.79
N PHE A 115 19.14 4.98 22.79
CA PHE A 115 19.03 4.61 21.40
C PHE A 115 20.32 3.96 20.90
N PRO A 116 20.26 2.72 20.34
CA PRO A 116 21.45 2.01 19.85
C PRO A 116 22.13 2.74 18.71
N LEU A 117 23.45 2.92 18.82
CA LEU A 117 24.26 3.54 17.78
C LEU A 117 24.92 2.50 16.87
N MET A 118 24.98 2.83 15.58
CA MET A 118 25.72 2.03 14.61
C MET A 118 27.21 2.32 14.71
N THR A 119 28.04 1.28 14.66
CA THR A 119 29.49 1.40 14.60
C THR A 119 29.97 1.78 13.19
N ASP A 120 31.23 2.19 13.07
CA ASP A 120 31.84 2.50 11.76
C ASP A 120 31.84 1.32 10.78
N THR A 121 31.76 0.09 11.32
CA THR A 121 31.70 -1.15 10.55
C THR A 121 30.28 -1.53 10.12
N GLY A 122 29.26 -0.73 10.49
CA GLY A 122 27.87 -0.98 10.14
C GLY A 122 27.17 -2.02 11.03
N THR A 123 27.72 -2.27 12.22
CA THR A 123 27.19 -3.20 13.22
C THR A 123 26.58 -2.45 14.40
N PHE A 124 25.89 -3.18 15.25
CA PHE A 124 25.40 -2.71 16.56
C PHE A 124 25.98 -3.58 17.66
N VAL A 125 26.39 -3.00 18.77
CA VAL A 125 26.78 -3.75 19.95
C VAL A 125 25.63 -3.75 20.94
N ILE A 126 25.02 -4.93 21.12
CA ILE A 126 23.86 -5.15 22.01
C ILE A 126 24.24 -6.17 23.06
N ASN A 127 24.21 -5.78 24.33
CA ASN A 127 24.61 -6.63 25.45
C ASN A 127 25.99 -7.27 25.20
N GLY A 128 26.97 -6.48 24.78
CA GLY A 128 28.33 -6.93 24.48
C GLY A 128 28.52 -7.67 23.16
N ALA A 129 27.44 -8.16 22.55
CA ALA A 129 27.52 -8.91 21.30
C ALA A 129 27.37 -7.96 20.09
N GLU A 130 28.31 -8.09 19.15
CA GLU A 130 28.26 -7.37 17.89
C GLU A 130 27.25 -8.03 16.93
N ARG A 131 26.27 -7.26 16.49
CA ARG A 131 25.14 -7.72 15.65
C ARG A 131 25.00 -6.85 14.41
N VAL A 132 24.46 -7.44 13.36
CA VAL A 132 24.14 -6.73 12.13
C VAL A 132 22.67 -6.91 11.77
N ILE A 133 22.05 -5.87 11.24
CA ILE A 133 20.71 -5.98 10.68
C ILE A 133 20.83 -6.59 9.28
N VAL A 134 20.24 -7.77 9.10
CA VAL A 134 20.23 -8.45 7.80
C VAL A 134 19.12 -7.84 6.94
N SER A 135 19.48 -7.35 5.76
CA SER A 135 18.53 -6.84 4.78
C SER A 135 17.60 -7.96 4.31
N GLN A 136 16.31 -7.67 4.23
CA GLN A 136 15.29 -8.61 3.80
C GLN A 136 14.64 -8.15 2.49
N LEU A 137 14.39 -9.09 1.58
CA LEU A 137 13.55 -8.87 0.42
C LEU A 137 12.11 -9.15 0.79
N VAL A 138 11.28 -8.11 0.77
CA VAL A 138 9.85 -8.20 1.05
C VAL A 138 9.04 -7.84 -0.20
N ARG A 139 7.79 -8.27 -0.28
CA ARG A 139 6.88 -7.82 -1.33
C ARG A 139 6.72 -6.31 -1.22
N SER A 140 6.80 -5.63 -2.37
CA SER A 140 6.53 -4.20 -2.43
C SER A 140 5.04 -3.94 -2.19
N PRO A 141 4.66 -2.83 -1.53
CA PRO A 141 3.26 -2.43 -1.47
C PRO A 141 2.64 -2.31 -2.87
N GLY A 142 1.38 -2.67 -3.01
CA GLY A 142 0.66 -2.64 -4.28
C GLY A 142 -0.42 -3.72 -4.36
N VAL A 143 -0.96 -3.94 -5.56
CA VAL A 143 -1.98 -4.97 -5.84
C VAL A 143 -1.36 -6.07 -6.69
N TYR A 144 -1.58 -7.32 -6.31
CA TYR A 144 -1.04 -8.52 -6.97
C TYR A 144 -2.13 -9.53 -7.27
N TYR A 145 -2.02 -10.19 -8.42
CA TYR A 145 -2.96 -11.17 -8.90
C TYR A 145 -2.28 -12.52 -9.10
N ALA A 146 -2.89 -13.56 -8.57
CA ALA A 146 -2.43 -14.94 -8.66
C ALA A 146 -3.44 -15.78 -9.44
N LYS A 147 -2.92 -16.79 -10.13
CA LYS A 147 -3.71 -17.83 -10.81
C LYS A 147 -3.01 -19.16 -10.56
N ASP A 148 -3.60 -19.99 -9.75
CA ASP A 148 -3.07 -21.29 -9.37
C ASP A 148 -4.00 -22.41 -9.83
N MET A 149 -3.46 -23.58 -10.05
CA MET A 149 -4.25 -24.74 -10.44
C MET A 149 -4.45 -25.64 -9.23
N ASP A 150 -5.70 -25.93 -8.90
CA ASP A 150 -6.06 -26.89 -7.88
C ASP A 150 -5.69 -28.33 -8.32
N PRO A 151 -5.42 -29.26 -7.42
CA PRO A 151 -5.19 -30.67 -7.76
C PRO A 151 -6.29 -31.32 -8.60
N MET A 152 -7.50 -30.79 -8.57
CA MET A 152 -8.63 -31.23 -9.39
C MET A 152 -8.64 -30.60 -10.80
N GLY A 153 -7.65 -29.79 -11.16
CA GLY A 153 -7.51 -29.17 -12.47
C GLY A 153 -8.32 -27.89 -12.69
N LYS A 154 -8.99 -27.33 -11.64
CA LYS A 154 -9.69 -26.05 -11.72
C LYS A 154 -8.73 -24.92 -11.37
N PHE A 155 -8.81 -23.81 -12.11
CA PHE A 155 -8.06 -22.60 -11.76
C PHE A 155 -8.72 -21.87 -10.58
N LEU A 156 -7.89 -21.52 -9.61
CA LEU A 156 -8.22 -20.64 -8.50
C LEU A 156 -7.51 -19.32 -8.71
N TYR A 157 -8.21 -18.24 -8.45
CA TYR A 157 -7.73 -16.90 -8.64
C TYR A 157 -7.66 -16.19 -7.29
N GLY A 158 -6.66 -15.37 -7.13
CA GLY A 158 -6.46 -14.59 -5.92
C GLY A 158 -5.98 -13.18 -6.22
N THR A 159 -6.32 -12.27 -5.35
CA THR A 159 -5.80 -10.90 -5.36
C THR A 159 -5.30 -10.57 -3.97
N THR A 160 -4.18 -9.90 -3.87
CA THR A 160 -3.66 -9.41 -2.60
C THR A 160 -3.32 -7.94 -2.72
N VAL A 161 -3.97 -7.10 -1.92
CA VAL A 161 -3.64 -5.68 -1.74
C VAL A 161 -2.74 -5.57 -0.53
N ILE A 162 -1.51 -5.15 -0.75
CA ILE A 162 -0.47 -5.06 0.29
C ILE A 162 -0.15 -3.60 0.54
N PRO A 163 -0.44 -3.05 1.72
CA PRO A 163 0.04 -1.74 2.13
C PRO A 163 1.51 -1.80 2.60
N ASN A 164 2.12 -0.65 2.80
CA ASN A 164 3.40 -0.53 3.50
C ASN A 164 3.20 -0.77 5.02
N ARG A 165 2.12 -0.23 5.56
CA ARG A 165 1.65 -0.40 6.94
C ARG A 165 0.13 -0.50 6.93
N GLY A 166 -0.45 -1.49 7.61
CA GLY A 166 -1.90 -1.65 7.73
C GLY A 166 -2.42 -3.02 7.35
N ALA A 167 -3.74 -3.14 7.30
CA ALA A 167 -4.44 -4.39 7.02
C ALA A 167 -4.34 -4.77 5.53
N TRP A 168 -4.08 -6.05 5.27
CA TRP A 168 -4.12 -6.60 3.91
C TRP A 168 -5.56 -6.90 3.51
N ILE A 169 -5.85 -6.72 2.21
CA ILE A 169 -7.09 -7.20 1.60
C ILE A 169 -6.72 -8.34 0.65
N GLU A 170 -7.32 -9.49 0.83
CA GLU A 170 -7.11 -10.66 -0.02
C GLU A 170 -8.45 -11.12 -0.58
N TYR A 171 -8.53 -11.33 -1.88
CA TYR A 171 -9.65 -12.02 -2.53
C TYR A 171 -9.20 -13.40 -2.97
N GLU A 172 -10.04 -14.41 -2.73
CA GLU A 172 -9.78 -15.79 -3.11
C GLU A 172 -11.05 -16.39 -3.73
N THR A 173 -10.92 -17.08 -4.85
CA THR A 173 -12.00 -17.88 -5.42
C THR A 173 -11.97 -19.29 -4.84
N ASP A 174 -13.13 -19.90 -4.71
CA ASP A 174 -13.25 -21.31 -4.34
C ASP A 174 -13.61 -22.22 -5.54
N LEU A 175 -13.70 -23.52 -5.29
CA LEU A 175 -14.09 -24.52 -6.30
C LEU A 175 -15.53 -24.33 -6.83
N ASN A 176 -16.39 -23.64 -6.09
CA ASN A 176 -17.77 -23.33 -6.45
C ASN A 176 -17.91 -21.99 -7.17
N SER A 177 -16.80 -21.37 -7.59
CA SER A 177 -16.79 -20.06 -8.24
C SER A 177 -17.31 -18.92 -7.35
N ILE A 178 -17.16 -19.05 -6.03
CA ILE A 178 -17.51 -18.01 -5.05
C ILE A 178 -16.26 -17.24 -4.70
N ILE A 179 -16.37 -15.92 -4.64
CA ILE A 179 -15.27 -15.04 -4.26
C ILE A 179 -15.41 -14.65 -2.80
N TYR A 180 -14.38 -14.93 -2.03
CA TYR A 180 -14.27 -14.54 -0.64
C TYR A 180 -13.26 -13.40 -0.49
N ALA A 181 -13.51 -12.55 0.49
CA ALA A 181 -12.53 -11.57 0.96
C ALA A 181 -11.99 -11.98 2.33
N ARG A 182 -10.75 -11.60 2.61
CA ARG A 182 -10.13 -11.64 3.92
C ARG A 182 -9.50 -10.28 4.21
N VAL A 183 -9.66 -9.82 5.42
CA VAL A 183 -9.00 -8.62 5.91
C VAL A 183 -8.03 -9.05 7.00
N ASP A 184 -6.75 -8.76 6.81
CA ASP A 184 -5.67 -9.02 7.78
C ASP A 184 -5.62 -10.47 8.32
N ARG A 185 -5.66 -11.46 7.41
CA ARG A 185 -5.62 -12.91 7.73
C ARG A 185 -6.78 -13.44 8.58
N THR A 186 -7.87 -12.72 8.63
CA THR A 186 -9.07 -13.12 9.38
C THR A 186 -9.86 -14.21 8.66
N ARG A 187 -11.01 -14.60 9.23
CA ARG A 187 -11.91 -15.57 8.63
C ARG A 187 -12.48 -15.04 7.31
N LYS A 188 -12.70 -15.93 6.35
CA LYS A 188 -13.34 -15.60 5.07
C LYS A 188 -14.70 -14.94 5.26
N LEU A 189 -14.91 -13.85 4.57
CA LEU A 189 -16.20 -13.15 4.43
C LEU A 189 -16.59 -13.13 2.95
N SER A 190 -17.85 -12.90 2.62
CA SER A 190 -18.25 -12.69 1.23
C SER A 190 -17.54 -11.45 0.67
N ALA A 191 -17.00 -11.54 -0.54
CA ALA A 191 -16.38 -10.36 -1.17
C ALA A 191 -17.39 -9.23 -1.39
N THR A 192 -18.67 -9.58 -1.63
CA THR A 192 -19.77 -8.64 -1.79
C THR A 192 -20.06 -7.84 -0.52
N ALA A 193 -19.91 -8.44 0.67
CA ALA A 193 -20.01 -7.70 1.92
C ALA A 193 -18.96 -6.59 2.05
N LEU A 194 -17.72 -6.84 1.60
CA LEU A 194 -16.69 -5.79 1.57
C LEU A 194 -17.03 -4.71 0.52
N LEU A 195 -17.55 -5.09 -0.65
CA LEU A 195 -17.95 -4.13 -1.68
C LEU A 195 -19.09 -3.22 -1.24
N ARG A 196 -20.05 -3.73 -0.44
CA ARG A 196 -21.15 -2.91 0.13
C ARG A 196 -20.61 -1.79 1.00
N VAL A 197 -19.67 -2.11 1.87
CA VAL A 197 -19.03 -1.13 2.76
C VAL A 197 -18.13 -0.14 2.00
N MET A 198 -17.70 -0.51 0.80
CA MET A 198 -16.86 0.34 -0.06
C MET A 198 -17.67 1.19 -1.06
N GLY A 199 -18.98 1.39 -0.83
CA GLY A 199 -19.81 2.32 -1.60
C GLY A 199 -20.75 1.66 -2.61
N LEU A 200 -20.94 0.33 -2.57
CA LEU A 200 -21.91 -0.38 -3.40
C LEU A 200 -22.96 -1.09 -2.50
N PRO A 201 -23.88 -0.36 -1.86
CA PRO A 201 -24.71 -0.87 -0.78
C PRO A 201 -25.68 -1.99 -1.20
N THR A 202 -26.18 -1.97 -2.43
CA THR A 202 -27.21 -2.92 -2.89
C THR A 202 -26.66 -3.93 -3.91
N ASN A 203 -27.41 -5.00 -4.15
CA ASN A 203 -27.07 -5.96 -5.20
C ASN A 203 -27.10 -5.31 -6.59
N ASP A 204 -28.06 -4.40 -6.80
CA ASP A 204 -28.23 -3.71 -8.07
C ASP A 204 -27.04 -2.79 -8.37
N ASP A 205 -26.51 -2.11 -7.35
CA ASP A 205 -25.28 -1.29 -7.47
C ASP A 205 -24.09 -2.17 -7.85
N ILE A 206 -23.92 -3.30 -7.17
CA ILE A 206 -22.84 -4.24 -7.47
C ILE A 206 -22.97 -4.77 -8.91
N ILE A 207 -24.16 -5.18 -9.35
CA ILE A 207 -24.40 -5.67 -10.69
C ILE A 207 -24.24 -4.55 -11.73
N SER A 208 -24.66 -3.32 -11.42
CA SER A 208 -24.48 -2.17 -12.33
C SER A 208 -23.01 -1.92 -12.64
N VAL A 209 -22.14 -2.02 -11.63
CA VAL A 209 -20.69 -1.78 -11.76
C VAL A 209 -19.98 -2.96 -12.43
N PHE A 210 -20.23 -4.19 -11.99
CA PHE A 210 -19.45 -5.36 -12.46
C PHE A 210 -20.13 -6.20 -13.54
N GLY A 211 -21.43 -6.02 -13.77
CA GLY A 211 -22.23 -6.87 -14.66
C GLY A 211 -22.62 -8.20 -14.02
N GLU A 212 -23.36 -9.01 -14.77
CA GLU A 212 -23.79 -10.36 -14.39
C GLU A 212 -22.67 -11.39 -14.63
N HIS A 213 -21.53 -11.21 -13.97
CA HIS A 213 -20.43 -12.15 -14.07
C HIS A 213 -20.73 -13.43 -13.27
N PRO A 214 -20.49 -14.67 -13.80
CA PRO A 214 -20.87 -15.93 -13.13
C PRO A 214 -20.34 -16.08 -11.70
N TYR A 215 -19.09 -15.68 -11.45
CA TYR A 215 -18.49 -15.72 -10.12
C TYR A 215 -19.14 -14.72 -9.17
N LEU A 216 -19.55 -13.56 -9.66
CA LEU A 216 -20.24 -12.55 -8.87
C LEU A 216 -21.65 -12.99 -8.51
N VAL A 217 -22.40 -13.51 -9.47
CA VAL A 217 -23.77 -14.03 -9.25
C VAL A 217 -23.74 -15.17 -8.23
N ALA A 218 -22.78 -16.11 -8.35
CA ALA A 218 -22.62 -17.18 -7.37
C ALA A 218 -22.25 -16.64 -5.96
N THR A 219 -21.47 -15.58 -5.90
CA THR A 219 -21.10 -14.94 -4.64
C THR A 219 -22.28 -14.21 -4.01
N LEU A 220 -23.04 -13.45 -4.79
CA LEU A 220 -24.26 -12.77 -4.33
C LEU A 220 -25.33 -13.75 -3.83
N ALA A 221 -25.48 -14.90 -4.50
CA ALA A 221 -26.43 -15.93 -4.07
C ALA A 221 -26.08 -16.55 -2.71
N LYS A 222 -24.82 -16.53 -2.32
CA LYS A 222 -24.35 -17.04 -1.02
C LYS A 222 -24.24 -15.94 0.05
N ASP A 223 -24.25 -14.70 -0.34
CA ASP A 223 -24.14 -13.56 0.59
C ASP A 223 -25.42 -13.45 1.43
N THR A 224 -25.24 -13.32 2.74
CA THR A 224 -26.34 -13.14 3.70
C THR A 224 -26.67 -11.68 3.95
N THR A 225 -25.79 -10.76 3.55
CA THR A 225 -25.96 -9.32 3.73
C THR A 225 -26.80 -8.72 2.61
N LYS A 226 -27.65 -7.76 2.93
CA LYS A 226 -28.54 -7.13 1.94
C LYS A 226 -28.24 -5.66 1.71
N ASN A 227 -27.67 -5.01 2.71
CA ASN A 227 -27.35 -3.59 2.71
C ASN A 227 -25.98 -3.35 3.37
N GLU A 228 -25.55 -2.11 3.43
CA GLU A 228 -24.29 -1.68 4.02
C GLU A 228 -24.24 -1.99 5.52
N ASP A 229 -25.31 -1.72 6.26
CA ASP A 229 -25.38 -1.92 7.71
C ASP A 229 -25.19 -3.40 8.09
N ASP A 230 -25.87 -4.30 7.35
CA ASP A 230 -25.72 -5.75 7.54
C ASP A 230 -24.28 -6.18 7.28
N ALA A 231 -23.66 -5.63 6.22
CA ALA A 231 -22.28 -5.93 5.85
C ALA A 231 -21.28 -5.42 6.89
N LEU A 232 -21.46 -4.21 7.40
CA LEU A 232 -20.65 -3.64 8.49
C LEU A 232 -20.69 -4.51 9.74
N LEU A 233 -21.90 -4.93 10.16
CA LEU A 233 -22.08 -5.79 11.33
C LEU A 233 -21.49 -7.19 11.11
N GLU A 234 -21.60 -7.75 9.90
CA GLU A 234 -21.00 -9.06 9.60
C GLU A 234 -19.47 -8.99 9.62
N ILE A 235 -18.87 -7.96 9.02
CA ILE A 235 -17.43 -7.74 9.05
C ILE A 235 -16.96 -7.56 10.48
N TYR A 236 -17.66 -6.75 11.29
CA TYR A 236 -17.30 -6.52 12.68
C TYR A 236 -17.31 -7.81 13.50
N ARG A 237 -18.37 -8.65 13.38
CA ARG A 237 -18.44 -9.93 14.08
C ARG A 237 -17.32 -10.90 13.70
N LYS A 238 -16.84 -10.85 12.47
CA LYS A 238 -15.73 -11.69 12.00
C LYS A 238 -14.37 -11.18 12.44
N LEU A 239 -14.19 -9.85 12.51
CA LEU A 239 -12.94 -9.21 12.95
C LEU A 239 -12.81 -9.21 14.48
N ARG A 240 -13.93 -9.06 15.20
CA ARG A 240 -14.01 -8.97 16.67
C ARG A 240 -14.97 -10.00 17.24
N PRO A 241 -14.62 -11.30 17.17
CA PRO A 241 -15.48 -12.35 17.70
C PRO A 241 -15.62 -12.21 19.23
N GLY A 242 -16.88 -12.18 19.72
CA GLY A 242 -17.18 -12.07 21.14
C GLY A 242 -17.52 -10.66 21.63
N GLU A 243 -17.32 -9.63 20.83
CA GLU A 243 -17.79 -8.28 21.15
C GLU A 243 -19.21 -8.04 20.62
N PRO A 244 -20.06 -7.27 21.33
CA PRO A 244 -21.39 -6.89 20.82
C PRO A 244 -21.22 -6.00 19.59
N ALA A 245 -21.85 -6.40 18.48
CA ALA A 245 -21.77 -5.63 17.24
C ALA A 245 -22.71 -4.43 17.31
N ASN A 246 -22.14 -3.22 17.16
CA ASN A 246 -22.84 -1.95 17.04
C ASN A 246 -22.37 -1.27 15.74
N LEU A 247 -23.26 -0.57 15.04
CA LEU A 247 -22.94 0.13 13.79
C LEU A 247 -21.82 1.16 13.97
N GLU A 248 -21.92 2.02 14.98
CA GLU A 248 -20.89 3.04 15.25
C GLU A 248 -19.48 2.42 15.43
N ASN A 249 -19.41 1.32 16.19
CA ASN A 249 -18.15 0.62 16.41
C ASN A 249 -17.65 -0.07 15.13
N ALA A 250 -18.57 -0.56 14.29
CA ALA A 250 -18.23 -1.19 13.02
C ALA A 250 -17.70 -0.17 12.00
N GLU A 251 -18.36 0.97 11.86
CA GLU A 251 -17.88 2.09 11.03
C GLU A 251 -16.52 2.59 11.48
N GLN A 252 -16.35 2.82 12.79
CA GLN A 252 -15.09 3.24 13.36
C GLN A 252 -13.97 2.21 13.14
N LEU A 253 -14.29 0.91 13.18
CA LEU A 253 -13.33 -0.15 12.88
C LEU A 253 -12.88 -0.10 11.43
N ILE A 254 -13.81 0.01 10.47
CA ILE A 254 -13.49 0.12 9.04
C ILE A 254 -12.69 1.38 8.75
N TYR A 255 -13.09 2.51 9.31
CA TYR A 255 -12.34 3.75 9.19
C TYR A 255 -10.90 3.60 9.68
N ASN A 256 -10.72 3.02 10.87
CA ASN A 256 -9.40 2.78 11.45
C ASN A 256 -8.55 1.79 10.63
N LEU A 257 -9.18 0.83 9.93
CA LEU A 257 -8.46 -0.16 9.14
C LEU A 257 -7.97 0.39 7.80
N PHE A 258 -8.72 1.28 7.15
CA PHE A 258 -8.45 1.65 5.75
C PHE A 258 -8.27 3.16 5.51
N SER A 259 -8.86 4.02 6.35
CA SER A 259 -8.91 5.46 6.14
C SER A 259 -8.03 6.26 7.11
N ASP A 260 -7.64 5.68 8.24
CA ASP A 260 -6.77 6.36 9.21
C ASP A 260 -5.31 6.33 8.75
N ASN A 261 -4.76 7.47 8.37
CA ASN A 261 -3.37 7.64 7.93
C ASN A 261 -2.34 7.16 8.94
N ARG A 262 -2.69 7.10 10.24
CA ARG A 262 -1.81 6.62 11.30
C ARG A 262 -1.70 5.09 11.31
N ARG A 263 -2.72 4.40 10.83
CA ARG A 263 -2.83 2.93 10.84
C ARG A 263 -2.65 2.31 9.47
N TYR A 264 -3.02 3.00 8.42
CA TYR A 264 -2.91 2.53 7.05
C TYR A 264 -2.06 3.47 6.20
N ASP A 265 -1.03 2.93 5.56
CA ASP A 265 -0.13 3.69 4.70
C ASP A 265 0.34 2.82 3.52
N LEU A 266 0.07 3.26 2.31
CA LEU A 266 0.58 2.65 1.07
C LEU A 266 2.02 3.08 0.78
N ALA A 267 2.48 4.17 1.38
CA ALA A 267 3.65 4.93 0.97
C ALA A 267 3.58 5.36 -0.53
N ASN A 268 4.50 6.18 -0.97
CA ASN A 268 4.53 6.65 -2.36
C ASN A 268 4.68 5.50 -3.37
N VAL A 269 5.44 4.46 -2.99
CA VAL A 269 5.66 3.29 -3.86
C VAL A 269 4.38 2.47 -4.04
N GLY A 270 3.61 2.25 -2.97
CA GLY A 270 2.34 1.53 -3.03
C GLY A 270 1.31 2.28 -3.85
N ARG A 271 1.14 3.60 -3.62
CA ARG A 271 0.23 4.44 -4.40
C ARG A 271 0.62 4.45 -5.89
N TYR A 272 1.90 4.62 -6.21
CA TYR A 272 2.38 4.54 -7.59
C TYR A 272 2.05 3.20 -8.25
N LYS A 273 2.30 2.07 -7.55
CA LYS A 273 2.01 0.74 -8.10
C LYS A 273 0.52 0.46 -8.28
N ILE A 274 -0.32 0.94 -7.36
CA ILE A 274 -1.78 0.83 -7.50
C ILE A 274 -2.24 1.65 -8.70
N ASN A 275 -1.85 2.92 -8.82
CA ASN A 275 -2.18 3.76 -9.97
C ASN A 275 -1.68 3.13 -11.28
N LYS A 276 -0.47 2.58 -11.31
CA LYS A 276 0.07 1.90 -12.48
C LYS A 276 -0.73 0.64 -12.85
N LYS A 277 -1.26 -0.10 -11.87
CA LYS A 277 -1.98 -1.35 -12.10
C LYS A 277 -3.47 -1.14 -12.41
N LEU A 278 -4.13 -0.24 -11.67
CA LEU A 278 -5.57 -0.02 -11.74
C LEU A 278 -5.95 1.27 -12.49
N GLY A 279 -4.99 2.18 -12.63
CA GLY A 279 -5.20 3.48 -13.25
C GLY A 279 -5.51 3.40 -14.74
N TRP A 280 -6.38 4.28 -15.19
CA TRP A 280 -6.92 4.33 -16.54
C TRP A 280 -5.84 4.46 -17.63
N ARG A 281 -4.79 5.27 -17.43
CA ARG A 281 -3.73 5.50 -18.41
C ARG A 281 -3.08 4.21 -18.89
N HIS A 282 -2.64 3.38 -17.93
CA HIS A 282 -1.95 2.14 -18.25
C HIS A 282 -2.88 1.03 -18.71
N ARG A 283 -4.09 0.97 -18.17
CA ARG A 283 -5.05 -0.07 -18.50
C ARG A 283 -5.70 0.11 -19.86
N LEU A 284 -6.00 1.35 -20.23
CA LEU A 284 -6.67 1.65 -21.50
C LEU A 284 -5.71 1.77 -22.67
N HIS A 285 -4.44 2.11 -22.42
CA HIS A 285 -3.46 2.25 -23.50
C HIS A 285 -3.34 0.97 -24.35
N GLY A 286 -3.45 1.14 -25.67
CA GLY A 286 -3.41 0.04 -26.64
C GLY A 286 -4.67 -0.78 -26.76
N LYS A 287 -5.69 -0.57 -25.92
CA LYS A 287 -7.02 -1.22 -26.03
C LYS A 287 -7.88 -0.50 -27.09
N THR A 288 -8.87 -1.21 -27.63
CA THR A 288 -9.84 -0.64 -28.57
C THR A 288 -11.19 -0.55 -27.88
N LEU A 289 -11.83 0.60 -27.95
CA LEU A 289 -13.17 0.80 -27.38
C LEU A 289 -14.20 -0.08 -28.08
N ALA A 290 -15.06 -0.71 -27.30
CA ALA A 290 -16.21 -1.47 -27.81
C ALA A 290 -17.46 -0.59 -27.93
N GLU A 291 -17.60 0.37 -27.02
CA GLU A 291 -18.69 1.35 -26.97
C GLU A 291 -18.14 2.78 -26.94
N ASP A 292 -19.02 3.75 -27.15
CA ASP A 292 -18.66 5.17 -27.02
C ASP A 292 -18.27 5.48 -25.58
N LEU A 293 -17.10 6.10 -25.40
CA LEU A 293 -16.67 6.62 -24.11
C LEU A 293 -17.26 8.00 -23.93
N CYS A 294 -18.15 8.14 -22.94
CA CYS A 294 -18.83 9.38 -22.63
C CYS A 294 -18.26 10.02 -21.36
N ALA A 295 -18.29 11.34 -21.26
CA ALA A 295 -18.12 12.05 -20.01
C ALA A 295 -19.31 11.70 -19.08
N GLU A 296 -19.09 11.75 -17.77
CA GLU A 296 -20.16 11.55 -16.81
C GLU A 296 -20.63 12.91 -16.29
N ASN A 297 -21.94 13.11 -16.30
CA ASN A 297 -22.54 14.31 -15.75
C ASN A 297 -22.63 14.21 -14.22
N PRO A 298 -22.71 15.33 -13.47
CA PRO A 298 -22.85 15.31 -12.01
C PRO A 298 -24.10 14.59 -11.49
N ASP A 299 -25.08 14.35 -12.35
CA ASP A 299 -26.30 13.58 -12.05
C ASP A 299 -26.20 12.08 -12.35
N GLY A 300 -25.00 11.60 -12.73
CA GLY A 300 -24.76 10.19 -13.09
C GLY A 300 -25.23 9.78 -14.47
N THR A 301 -25.71 10.71 -15.29
CA THR A 301 -26.13 10.42 -16.68
C THR A 301 -24.95 10.49 -17.65
N LYS A 302 -25.04 9.74 -18.76
CA LYS A 302 -24.05 9.82 -19.83
C LYS A 302 -24.07 11.21 -20.48
N GLY A 303 -22.94 11.89 -20.43
CA GLY A 303 -22.73 13.21 -21.04
C GLY A 303 -22.24 13.12 -22.49
N ALA A 304 -21.45 14.09 -22.92
CA ALA A 304 -20.92 14.15 -24.28
C ALA A 304 -19.98 12.97 -24.58
N VAL A 305 -20.02 12.48 -25.84
CA VAL A 305 -19.10 11.45 -26.32
C VAL A 305 -17.69 12.04 -26.39
N VAL A 306 -16.76 11.44 -25.64
CA VAL A 306 -15.35 11.82 -25.60
C VAL A 306 -14.57 11.12 -26.71
N LEU A 307 -14.76 9.82 -26.83
CA LEU A 307 -14.17 8.98 -27.89
C LEU A 307 -15.22 8.01 -28.44
N PRO A 308 -15.34 7.86 -29.77
CA PRO A 308 -16.32 6.95 -30.36
C PRO A 308 -15.87 5.49 -30.26
N ALA A 309 -16.84 4.58 -30.31
CA ALA A 309 -16.61 3.15 -30.39
C ALA A 309 -15.68 2.79 -31.60
N GLY A 310 -14.83 1.78 -31.38
CA GLY A 310 -13.84 1.35 -32.37
C GLY A 310 -12.52 2.14 -32.33
N THR A 311 -12.41 3.20 -31.53
CA THR A 311 -11.17 3.96 -31.38
C THR A 311 -10.14 3.13 -30.63
N LYS A 312 -8.93 3.02 -31.18
CA LYS A 312 -7.78 2.45 -30.47
C LYS A 312 -7.12 3.54 -29.64
N ILE A 313 -7.02 3.32 -28.33
CA ILE A 313 -6.48 4.29 -27.38
C ILE A 313 -4.96 4.31 -27.46
N GLY A 314 -4.40 5.42 -27.94
CA GLY A 314 -2.97 5.74 -27.93
C GLY A 314 -2.70 6.97 -27.04
N ASP A 315 -1.51 7.57 -27.18
CA ASP A 315 -1.10 8.71 -26.34
C ASP A 315 -1.98 9.96 -26.56
N ALA A 316 -2.44 10.21 -27.80
CA ALA A 316 -3.30 11.36 -28.13
C ALA A 316 -4.70 11.22 -27.54
N GLU A 317 -5.26 10.02 -27.57
CA GLU A 317 -6.56 9.69 -26.98
C GLU A 317 -6.48 9.78 -25.44
N ILE A 318 -5.36 9.38 -24.84
CA ILE A 318 -5.10 9.53 -23.41
C ILE A 318 -5.16 11.00 -22.99
N ASP A 319 -4.51 11.90 -23.73
CA ASP A 319 -4.57 13.35 -23.48
C ASP A 319 -6.00 13.90 -23.58
N THR A 320 -6.80 13.34 -24.48
CA THR A 320 -8.21 13.71 -24.64
C THR A 320 -9.06 13.24 -23.46
N ILE A 321 -8.87 12.01 -23.03
CA ILE A 321 -9.53 11.43 -21.84
C ILE A 321 -9.19 12.22 -20.57
N GLU A 322 -7.95 12.63 -20.41
CA GLU A 322 -7.52 13.42 -19.24
C GLU A 322 -8.28 14.73 -19.07
N LYS A 323 -8.62 15.36 -20.18
CA LYS A 323 -9.33 16.65 -20.23
C LYS A 323 -10.84 16.53 -20.15
N SER A 324 -11.38 15.32 -20.29
CA SER A 324 -12.79 15.07 -20.58
C SER A 324 -13.71 14.89 -19.39
N GLY A 325 -13.15 14.67 -18.18
CA GLY A 325 -13.97 14.46 -16.99
C GLY A 325 -14.80 13.17 -16.98
N ILE A 326 -14.25 12.06 -17.53
CA ILE A 326 -14.94 10.74 -17.53
C ILE A 326 -15.09 10.14 -16.13
N PHE A 327 -14.40 10.68 -15.15
CA PHE A 327 -14.45 10.22 -13.77
C PHE A 327 -15.42 11.09 -12.99
N ALA A 328 -16.51 10.47 -12.52
CA ALA A 328 -17.40 11.09 -11.55
C ALA A 328 -16.72 11.25 -10.17
N ASP A 329 -17.49 11.75 -9.20
CA ASP A 329 -17.04 11.92 -7.83
C ASP A 329 -16.58 10.62 -7.16
N GLU A 330 -17.00 9.47 -7.68
CA GLU A 330 -16.64 8.14 -7.19
C GLU A 330 -15.17 7.75 -7.45
N GLY A 331 -14.48 8.43 -8.35
CA GLY A 331 -13.04 8.23 -8.63
C GLY A 331 -12.71 7.01 -9.49
N TYR A 332 -13.69 6.30 -10.03
CA TYR A 332 -13.53 5.22 -11.00
C TYR A 332 -14.45 5.42 -12.22
N ALA A 333 -14.15 4.73 -13.30
CA ALA A 333 -14.98 4.72 -14.51
C ALA A 333 -15.11 3.30 -15.07
N ILE A 334 -16.24 3.04 -15.70
CA ILE A 334 -16.52 1.77 -16.39
C ILE A 334 -16.32 2.01 -17.89
N VAL A 335 -15.41 1.25 -18.51
CA VAL A 335 -15.07 1.37 -19.91
C VAL A 335 -15.27 0.01 -20.59
N TYR A 336 -15.92 -0.01 -21.73
CA TYR A 336 -16.10 -1.22 -22.53
C TYR A 336 -15.03 -1.30 -23.62
N VAL A 337 -14.23 -2.36 -23.55
CA VAL A 337 -13.14 -2.60 -24.51
C VAL A 337 -13.39 -3.87 -25.31
N LYS A 338 -12.88 -3.90 -26.53
CA LYS A 338 -12.93 -5.11 -27.36
C LYS A 338 -11.90 -6.12 -26.87
N PHE A 339 -12.39 -7.29 -26.47
CA PHE A 339 -11.55 -8.44 -26.17
C PHE A 339 -12.06 -9.64 -26.99
N GLN A 340 -11.19 -10.19 -27.84
CA GLN A 340 -11.58 -11.16 -28.88
C GLN A 340 -12.73 -10.58 -29.75
N GLU A 341 -13.93 -11.15 -29.73
CA GLU A 341 -15.10 -10.70 -30.48
C GLU A 341 -16.18 -10.05 -29.59
N HIS A 342 -15.92 -9.89 -28.29
CA HIS A 342 -16.88 -9.40 -27.31
C HIS A 342 -16.50 -8.03 -26.74
N ALA A 343 -17.53 -7.32 -26.30
CA ALA A 343 -17.35 -6.11 -25.49
C ALA A 343 -17.20 -6.53 -24.02
N GLU A 344 -16.03 -6.27 -23.45
CA GLU A 344 -15.74 -6.62 -22.07
C GLU A 344 -15.62 -5.38 -21.20
N ARG A 345 -16.12 -5.49 -19.99
CA ARG A 345 -16.16 -4.41 -19.01
C ARG A 345 -14.82 -4.29 -18.30
N MET A 346 -14.30 -3.08 -18.25
CA MET A 346 -13.06 -2.74 -17.55
C MET A 346 -13.32 -1.59 -16.59
N ILE A 347 -13.03 -1.78 -15.31
CA ILE A 347 -13.13 -0.74 -14.29
C ILE A 347 -11.76 -0.13 -14.09
N VAL A 348 -11.65 1.16 -14.28
CA VAL A 348 -10.39 1.90 -14.18
C VAL A 348 -10.52 3.03 -13.15
N THR A 349 -9.44 3.31 -12.41
CA THR A 349 -9.42 4.42 -11.46
C THR A 349 -8.84 5.67 -12.07
N LYS A 350 -9.24 6.82 -11.54
CA LYS A 350 -8.51 8.08 -11.73
C LYS A 350 -7.12 7.94 -11.14
N ASP A 351 -6.13 8.64 -11.71
CA ASP A 351 -4.82 8.75 -11.08
C ASP A 351 -4.95 9.55 -9.78
N ILE A 352 -4.73 8.88 -8.66
CA ILE A 352 -4.82 9.46 -7.33
C ILE A 352 -3.47 10.07 -6.98
N GLU A 353 -3.48 11.26 -6.39
CA GLU A 353 -2.26 11.95 -5.98
C GLU A 353 -1.41 11.12 -5.00
N ALA A 354 -0.10 11.28 -5.07
CA ALA A 354 0.84 10.60 -4.17
C ALA A 354 0.71 11.00 -2.69
N SER A 355 0.07 12.13 -2.43
CA SER A 355 -0.28 12.62 -1.09
C SER A 355 -1.32 11.74 -0.39
N VAL A 356 -2.21 11.08 -1.16
CA VAL A 356 -3.21 10.15 -0.64
C VAL A 356 -2.58 8.80 -0.38
N ARG A 357 -2.23 8.53 0.85
CA ARG A 357 -1.53 7.31 1.27
C ARG A 357 -2.46 6.18 1.72
N THR A 358 -3.74 6.44 1.93
CA THR A 358 -4.74 5.43 2.28
C THR A 358 -5.35 4.80 1.05
N ILE A 359 -5.86 3.57 1.19
CA ILE A 359 -6.63 2.94 0.12
C ILE A 359 -7.98 3.66 -0.01
N THR A 360 -8.45 3.83 -1.24
CA THR A 360 -9.74 4.45 -1.52
C THR A 360 -10.78 3.40 -1.89
N PRO A 361 -12.09 3.67 -1.73
CA PRO A 361 -13.14 2.78 -2.22
C PRO A 361 -12.98 2.44 -3.71
N ALA A 362 -12.61 3.43 -4.54
CA ALA A 362 -12.33 3.24 -5.96
C ALA A 362 -11.20 2.21 -6.22
N ASP A 363 -10.13 2.22 -5.40
CA ASP A 363 -9.05 1.23 -5.51
C ASP A 363 -9.58 -0.18 -5.22
N VAL A 364 -10.42 -0.35 -4.21
CA VAL A 364 -11.01 -1.64 -3.83
C VAL A 364 -11.93 -2.16 -4.93
N ILE A 365 -12.82 -1.31 -5.44
CA ILE A 365 -13.76 -1.63 -6.54
C ILE A 365 -12.98 -2.01 -7.80
N ALA A 366 -12.00 -1.20 -8.19
CA ALA A 366 -11.20 -1.48 -9.38
C ALA A 366 -10.32 -2.72 -9.23
N SER A 367 -9.80 -3.00 -8.00
CA SER A 367 -9.03 -4.22 -7.74
C SER A 367 -9.88 -5.48 -7.89
N PHE A 368 -11.14 -5.43 -7.46
CA PHE A 368 -12.09 -6.52 -7.66
C PHE A 368 -12.48 -6.67 -9.15
N GLY A 369 -12.75 -5.57 -9.84
CA GLY A 369 -13.00 -5.58 -11.29
C GLY A 369 -11.83 -6.14 -12.11
N TYR A 370 -10.60 -5.83 -11.70
CA TYR A 370 -9.41 -6.40 -12.31
C TYR A 370 -9.32 -7.92 -12.07
N LEU A 371 -9.70 -8.41 -10.88
CA LEU A 371 -9.78 -9.85 -10.63
C LEU A 371 -10.75 -10.55 -11.59
N LEU A 372 -11.91 -9.97 -11.86
CA LEU A 372 -12.84 -10.51 -12.84
C LEU A 372 -12.21 -10.55 -14.25
N ASN A 373 -11.50 -9.50 -14.65
CA ASN A 373 -10.78 -9.48 -15.93
C ASN A 373 -9.64 -10.54 -15.99
N VAL A 374 -9.01 -10.89 -14.87
CA VAL A 374 -8.03 -12.00 -14.80
C VAL A 374 -8.73 -13.35 -14.94
N ILE A 375 -9.91 -13.52 -14.36
CA ILE A 375 -10.73 -14.74 -14.49
C ILE A 375 -11.11 -14.94 -15.97
N ASP A 376 -11.52 -13.89 -16.67
CA ASP A 376 -11.89 -13.91 -18.09
C ASP A 376 -10.68 -14.02 -19.03
N GLY A 377 -9.46 -13.92 -18.51
CA GLY A 377 -8.23 -14.02 -19.28
C GLY A 377 -7.86 -12.75 -20.05
N MET A 378 -8.50 -11.61 -19.78
CA MET A 378 -8.15 -10.30 -20.35
C MET A 378 -6.83 -9.78 -19.80
N GLU A 379 -6.52 -10.12 -18.56
CA GLU A 379 -5.33 -9.70 -17.82
C GLU A 379 -4.57 -10.91 -17.29
N GLY A 380 -3.24 -10.74 -17.11
CA GLY A 380 -2.36 -11.81 -16.65
C GLY A 380 -2.16 -11.83 -15.15
N LYS A 381 -1.66 -12.96 -14.64
CA LYS A 381 -1.15 -13.08 -13.28
C LYS A 381 0.16 -12.32 -13.12
N ASP A 382 0.44 -11.88 -11.89
CA ASP A 382 1.70 -11.24 -11.57
C ASP A 382 2.77 -12.28 -11.21
N ASP A 383 4.01 -12.01 -11.61
CA ASP A 383 5.18 -12.73 -11.11
C ASP A 383 5.63 -12.09 -9.79
N ILE A 384 5.30 -12.75 -8.69
CA ILE A 384 5.59 -12.28 -7.34
C ILE A 384 7.10 -12.25 -7.07
N ASP A 385 7.85 -13.14 -7.70
CA ASP A 385 9.30 -13.29 -7.49
C ASP A 385 10.14 -12.35 -8.37
N HIS A 386 9.49 -11.66 -9.30
CA HIS A 386 10.17 -10.65 -10.10
C HIS A 386 10.73 -9.53 -9.20
N LEU A 387 11.98 -9.12 -9.41
CA LEU A 387 12.67 -8.10 -8.60
C LEU A 387 11.91 -6.76 -8.54
N GLY A 388 11.18 -6.40 -9.60
CA GLY A 388 10.32 -5.22 -9.62
C GLY A 388 9.15 -5.26 -8.62
N ASN A 389 8.79 -6.46 -8.12
CA ASN A 389 7.73 -6.68 -7.14
C ASN A 389 8.25 -6.87 -5.72
N ARG A 390 9.54 -6.73 -5.53
CA ARG A 390 10.20 -6.83 -4.23
C ARG A 390 10.91 -5.53 -3.89
N ARG A 391 11.04 -5.25 -2.61
CA ARG A 391 11.89 -4.17 -2.11
C ARG A 391 12.78 -4.67 -0.99
N VAL A 392 13.89 -3.97 -0.78
CA VAL A 392 14.78 -4.24 0.35
C VAL A 392 14.24 -3.50 1.58
N ARG A 393 14.15 -4.22 2.69
CA ARG A 393 13.86 -3.70 4.01
C ARG A 393 15.11 -3.85 4.87
N CYS A 394 15.59 -2.77 5.41
CA CYS A 394 16.74 -2.76 6.33
C CYS A 394 16.28 -2.61 7.77
#